data_1b4ed2ce7ec37184e8e594558dc8e3e2
#
_entry.id   1b4ed2ce7ec37184e8e594558dc8e3e2
#
_cell.length_a   1.000
_cell.length_b   1.000
_cell.length_c   1.000
_cell.angle_alpha   90.00
_cell.angle_beta   90.00
_cell.angle_gamma   90.00
#
_symmetry.space_group_name_H-M   'P 1'
#
loop_
_entity.id
_entity.type
_entity.pdbx_description
1 polymer ?
#
loop_
_entity_poly.entity_id
_entity_poly.type
_entity_poly.pdbx_seq_one_letter_code
_entity_poly.pdbx_strand_id
1 'polypeptide(L)'
;DLSHFHDAETARKLDSETGRLIELMRPDRIDGTGACGHRALAGALDQARRKDLRVTGLDIRNSADTRGGPDRVVGYGAFAMEYAESARLSDIDRNQLVEIARLAVKYGIENGAAPAVKASPGVSPALTAQRASFVTLNLDGRLRGCIGSVIAHRQLLSDVAENAYRAAFSDPRFPPLSLEELDRIDVSISILSTPRPLTFD
;
A
#
# COMPACT_ATOMS: atom_id res chain seq x y z
N ASP A 1 14.89 11.22 19.98
CA ASP A 1 15.88 12.29 19.95
C ASP A 1 16.90 12.00 18.86
N LEU A 2 17.42 13.07 18.24
CA LEU A 2 18.49 13.01 17.23
C LEU A 2 19.87 13.18 17.90
N SER A 3 20.69 14.13 17.43
CA SER A 3 22.02 14.36 18.02
C SER A 3 21.98 14.91 19.44
N HIS A 4 23.05 14.70 20.22
CA HIS A 4 23.17 15.19 21.59
C HIS A 4 24.49 15.91 21.83
N PHE A 5 24.44 16.93 22.70
CA PHE A 5 25.60 17.60 23.31
C PHE A 5 26.48 18.39 22.34
N HIS A 6 26.08 18.62 21.12
CA HIS A 6 26.71 19.52 20.16
C HIS A 6 26.22 20.96 20.36
N ASP A 7 26.96 21.93 19.85
CA ASP A 7 26.44 23.28 19.67
C ASP A 7 25.29 23.30 18.67
N ALA A 8 24.44 24.33 18.71
CA ALA A 8 23.22 24.39 17.94
C ALA A 8 23.43 24.34 16.41
N GLU A 9 24.56 24.87 15.90
CA GLU A 9 24.84 24.85 14.45
C GLU A 9 25.27 23.46 14.00
N THR A 10 26.18 22.82 14.74
CA THR A 10 26.63 21.44 14.48
C THR A 10 25.45 20.46 14.58
N ALA A 11 24.60 20.61 15.62
CA ALA A 11 23.42 19.79 15.78
C ALA A 11 22.47 19.92 14.59
N ARG A 12 22.19 21.13 14.09
CA ARG A 12 21.31 21.31 12.90
C ARG A 12 21.84 20.61 11.68
N LYS A 13 23.16 20.59 11.45
CA LYS A 13 23.77 19.88 10.32
C LYS A 13 23.61 18.37 10.44
N LEU A 14 23.93 17.82 11.62
CA LEU A 14 23.81 16.39 11.91
C LEU A 14 22.36 15.92 11.84
N ASP A 15 21.46 16.67 12.46
CA ASP A 15 20.02 16.33 12.52
C ASP A 15 19.36 16.40 11.16
N SER A 16 19.73 17.39 10.33
CA SER A 16 19.25 17.49 8.95
C SER A 16 19.71 16.30 8.09
N GLU A 17 20.96 15.86 8.20
CA GLU A 17 21.44 14.68 7.49
C GLU A 17 20.78 13.40 8.00
N THR A 18 20.64 13.25 9.32
CA THR A 18 19.92 12.12 9.93
C THR A 18 18.46 12.10 9.46
N GLY A 19 17.78 13.25 9.44
CA GLY A 19 16.42 13.39 8.94
C GLY A 19 16.30 12.95 7.48
N ARG A 20 17.23 13.36 6.62
CA ARG A 20 17.29 12.92 5.24
C ARG A 20 17.48 11.41 5.11
N LEU A 21 18.34 10.81 5.93
CA LEU A 21 18.55 9.35 5.94
C LEU A 21 17.30 8.60 6.40
N ILE A 22 16.53 9.16 7.33
CA ILE A 22 15.23 8.63 7.77
C ILE A 22 14.23 8.66 6.61
N GLU A 23 14.08 9.78 5.91
CA GLU A 23 13.18 9.90 4.75
C GLU A 23 13.57 8.96 3.60
N LEU A 24 14.87 8.79 3.36
CA LEU A 24 15.41 7.82 2.39
C LEU A 24 15.35 6.37 2.88
N MET A 25 14.85 6.14 4.11
CA MET A 25 14.79 4.82 4.74
C MET A 25 16.14 4.09 4.73
N ARG A 26 17.23 4.78 5.12
CA ARG A 26 18.59 4.25 5.16
C ARG A 26 19.08 4.05 6.61
N PRO A 27 18.44 3.12 7.38
CA PRO A 27 18.85 2.85 8.77
C PRO A 27 20.28 2.34 8.88
N ASP A 28 20.80 1.72 7.83
CA ASP A 28 22.18 1.24 7.71
C ASP A 28 23.23 2.36 7.83
N ARG A 29 22.84 3.62 7.67
CA ARG A 29 23.71 4.80 7.73
C ARG A 29 23.45 5.68 8.95
N ILE A 30 22.54 5.30 9.83
CA ILE A 30 22.21 6.02 11.06
C ILE A 30 22.82 5.27 12.24
N ASP A 31 23.68 5.95 12.99
CA ASP A 31 24.33 5.42 14.19
C ASP A 31 23.92 6.17 15.47
N GLY A 32 24.53 5.83 16.60
CA GLY A 32 24.23 6.46 17.88
C GLY A 32 24.63 7.93 17.98
N THR A 33 25.41 8.48 17.06
CA THR A 33 25.77 9.90 16.99
C THR A 33 24.65 10.71 16.30
N GLY A 34 24.00 10.11 15.29
CA GLY A 34 22.88 10.72 14.57
C GLY A 34 21.55 10.60 15.31
N ALA A 35 21.34 9.51 16.05
CA ALA A 35 20.12 9.32 16.85
C ALA A 35 20.38 8.36 18.03
N CYS A 36 20.04 8.78 19.26
CA CYS A 36 20.23 7.93 20.45
C CYS A 36 19.40 6.63 20.36
N GLY A 37 18.24 6.68 19.73
CA GLY A 37 17.34 5.54 19.49
C GLY A 37 17.55 4.85 18.14
N HIS A 38 18.74 4.94 17.51
CA HIS A 38 18.99 4.46 16.15
C HIS A 38 18.57 2.99 15.91
N ARG A 39 18.72 2.11 16.90
CA ARG A 39 18.31 0.70 16.77
C ARG A 39 16.79 0.53 16.68
N ALA A 40 16.04 1.23 17.54
CA ALA A 40 14.58 1.24 17.49
C ALA A 40 14.08 1.90 16.20
N LEU A 41 14.71 2.99 15.79
CA LEU A 41 14.46 3.68 14.53
C LEU A 41 14.71 2.77 13.33
N ALA A 42 15.81 2.00 13.33
CA ALA A 42 16.11 1.03 12.28
C ALA A 42 15.00 -0.01 12.14
N GLY A 43 14.48 -0.55 13.25
CA GLY A 43 13.34 -1.46 13.24
C GLY A 43 12.07 -0.82 12.68
N ALA A 44 11.79 0.44 13.03
CA ALA A 44 10.63 1.18 12.51
C ALA A 44 10.74 1.42 11.00
N LEU A 45 11.93 1.82 10.50
CA LEU A 45 12.19 2.03 9.08
C LEU A 45 12.14 0.73 8.29
N ASP A 46 12.62 -0.38 8.85
CA ASP A 46 12.49 -1.70 8.23
C ASP A 46 11.02 -2.11 8.12
N GLN A 47 10.21 -1.87 9.14
CA GLN A 47 8.75 -2.07 9.06
C GLN A 47 8.09 -1.13 8.05
N ALA A 48 8.52 0.13 7.97
CA ALA A 48 8.02 1.07 6.97
C ALA A 48 8.28 0.57 5.54
N ARG A 49 9.50 0.09 5.26
CA ARG A 49 9.85 -0.54 3.97
C ARG A 49 8.97 -1.75 3.67
N ARG A 50 8.83 -2.64 4.66
CA ARG A 50 8.01 -3.84 4.51
C ARG A 50 6.54 -3.51 4.26
N LYS A 51 6.03 -2.41 4.76
CA LYS A 51 4.65 -1.95 4.60
C LYS A 51 4.46 -1.00 3.41
N ASP A 52 5.50 -0.79 2.64
CA ASP A 52 5.49 0.15 1.52
C ASP A 52 5.02 1.53 1.94
N LEU A 53 5.50 1.96 3.15
CA LEU A 53 5.19 3.27 3.68
C LEU A 53 6.19 4.29 3.13
N ARG A 54 5.71 5.51 2.93
CA ARG A 54 6.54 6.68 2.74
C ARG A 54 6.83 7.30 4.11
N VAL A 55 8.06 7.76 4.30
CA VAL A 55 8.46 8.52 5.48
C VAL A 55 8.67 9.96 5.07
N THR A 56 8.05 10.89 5.79
CA THR A 56 8.15 12.34 5.55
C THR A 56 8.51 13.05 6.84
N GLY A 57 9.54 13.89 6.81
CA GLY A 57 9.90 14.78 7.91
C GLY A 57 8.83 15.87 8.11
N LEU A 58 8.33 15.99 9.32
CA LEU A 58 7.36 17.03 9.69
C LEU A 58 8.04 18.22 10.32
N ASP A 59 9.05 17.95 11.17
CA ASP A 59 9.74 18.98 11.91
C ASP A 59 11.10 18.47 12.40
N ILE A 60 12.13 19.30 12.30
CA ILE A 60 13.45 19.05 12.87
C ILE A 60 13.89 20.34 13.56
N ARG A 61 14.13 20.26 14.85
CA ARG A 61 14.59 21.38 15.67
C ARG A 61 15.47 20.87 16.80
N ASN A 62 16.09 21.79 17.55
CA ASN A 62 16.86 21.45 18.74
C ASN A 62 16.40 22.25 19.98
N SER A 63 16.93 21.92 21.15
CA SER A 63 16.54 22.54 22.40
C SER A 63 16.82 24.05 22.47
N ALA A 64 17.77 24.58 21.67
CA ALA A 64 18.02 26.02 21.59
C ALA A 64 16.90 26.77 20.83
N ASP A 65 16.13 26.07 20.00
CA ASP A 65 14.96 26.67 19.30
C ASP A 65 13.79 26.93 20.27
N THR A 66 13.90 26.52 21.55
CA THR A 66 12.89 26.70 22.59
C THR A 66 13.45 27.50 23.75
N ARG A 67 13.94 26.83 24.81
CA ARG A 67 14.43 27.45 26.05
C ARG A 67 15.87 27.09 26.45
N GLY A 68 16.52 26.24 25.64
CA GLY A 68 17.90 25.79 25.87
C GLY A 68 18.94 26.83 25.45
N GLY A 69 20.14 26.74 26.05
CA GLY A 69 21.30 27.48 25.56
C GLY A 69 21.84 26.86 24.24
N PRO A 70 22.62 27.65 23.46
CA PRO A 70 23.11 27.18 22.15
C PRO A 70 24.31 26.23 22.21
N ASP A 71 25.00 26.15 23.36
CA ASP A 71 26.32 25.49 23.45
C ASP A 71 26.22 23.95 23.51
N ARG A 72 25.13 23.42 24.08
CA ARG A 72 24.91 21.97 24.24
C ARG A 72 23.42 21.68 24.08
N VAL A 73 23.03 21.22 22.89
CA VAL A 73 21.64 20.98 22.56
C VAL A 73 21.31 19.50 22.40
N VAL A 74 20.04 19.19 22.37
CA VAL A 74 19.46 17.92 21.95
C VAL A 74 18.62 18.17 20.71
N GLY A 75 18.86 17.40 19.66
CA GLY A 75 18.09 17.42 18.45
C GLY A 75 16.79 16.60 18.57
N TYR A 76 15.73 17.07 17.96
CA TYR A 76 14.42 16.42 17.92
C TYR A 76 13.94 16.34 16.49
N GLY A 77 13.38 15.19 16.10
CA GLY A 77 12.74 14.99 14.79
C GLY A 77 11.35 14.38 14.94
N ALA A 78 10.40 14.90 14.18
CA ALA A 78 9.07 14.33 14.02
C ALA A 78 8.89 13.89 12.59
N PHE A 79 8.43 12.64 12.38
CA PHE A 79 8.27 12.04 11.06
C PHE A 79 6.91 11.35 10.98
N ALA A 80 6.22 11.51 9.86
CA ALA A 80 5.05 10.74 9.51
C ALA A 80 5.45 9.51 8.70
N MET A 81 4.83 8.38 9.01
CA MET A 81 4.92 7.15 8.21
C MET A 81 3.53 6.83 7.69
N GLU A 82 3.34 6.94 6.40
CA GLU A 82 2.05 6.74 5.76
C GLU A 82 2.18 5.92 4.48
N TYR A 83 1.11 5.29 4.06
CA TYR A 83 1.10 4.63 2.76
C TYR A 83 1.32 5.67 1.67
N ALA A 84 2.21 5.37 0.72
CA ALA A 84 2.38 6.21 -0.45
C ALA A 84 1.01 6.48 -1.06
N GLU A 85 0.72 7.74 -1.40
CA GLU A 85 -0.58 8.15 -1.94
C GLU A 85 -0.94 7.36 -3.20
N SER A 86 0.08 7.01 -3.99
CA SER A 86 -0.01 6.12 -5.15
C SER A 86 -0.38 4.66 -4.80
N ALA A 87 -0.21 4.23 -3.54
CA ALA A 87 -0.58 2.89 -3.08
C ALA A 87 -1.95 2.85 -2.37
N ARG A 88 -2.50 4.01 -2.00
CA ARG A 88 -3.83 4.13 -1.42
C ARG A 88 -4.89 4.12 -2.52
N LEU A 89 -5.85 3.22 -2.36
CA LEU A 89 -7.06 3.25 -3.18
C LEU A 89 -8.01 4.32 -2.61
N SER A 90 -8.31 5.32 -3.41
CA SER A 90 -9.39 6.26 -3.13
C SER A 90 -10.76 5.57 -3.22
N ASP A 91 -11.82 6.19 -2.76
CA ASP A 91 -13.17 5.66 -2.94
C ASP A 91 -13.57 5.62 -4.42
N ILE A 92 -13.04 6.55 -5.24
CA ILE A 92 -13.19 6.52 -6.70
C ILE A 92 -12.54 5.26 -7.28
N ASP A 93 -11.30 4.93 -6.87
CA ASP A 93 -10.61 3.73 -7.33
C ASP A 93 -11.37 2.46 -6.94
N ARG A 94 -11.91 2.41 -5.73
CA ARG A 94 -12.69 1.27 -5.24
C ARG A 94 -13.97 1.07 -6.07
N ASN A 95 -14.68 2.14 -6.34
CA ASN A 95 -15.86 2.09 -7.20
C ASN A 95 -15.52 1.66 -8.62
N GLN A 96 -14.42 2.18 -9.19
CA GLN A 96 -13.94 1.75 -10.50
C GLN A 96 -13.61 0.26 -10.56
N LEU A 97 -12.99 -0.31 -9.53
CA LEU A 97 -12.70 -1.74 -9.47
C LEU A 97 -13.98 -2.58 -9.44
N VAL A 98 -15.00 -2.17 -8.71
CA VAL A 98 -16.31 -2.84 -8.70
C VAL A 98 -16.96 -2.79 -10.07
N GLU A 99 -16.94 -1.64 -10.74
CA GLU A 99 -17.44 -1.50 -12.11
C GLU A 99 -16.66 -2.37 -13.11
N ILE A 100 -15.33 -2.41 -13.02
CA ILE A 100 -14.48 -3.29 -13.84
C ILE A 100 -14.88 -4.75 -13.63
N ALA A 101 -15.11 -5.18 -12.39
CA ALA A 101 -15.53 -6.55 -12.11
C ALA A 101 -16.91 -6.86 -12.71
N ARG A 102 -17.90 -5.98 -12.57
CA ARG A 102 -19.25 -6.14 -13.16
C ARG A 102 -19.18 -6.21 -14.69
N LEU A 103 -18.42 -5.30 -15.32
CA LEU A 103 -18.22 -5.28 -16.76
C LEU A 103 -17.50 -6.54 -17.25
N ALA A 104 -16.55 -7.08 -16.49
CA ALA A 104 -15.86 -8.32 -16.83
C ALA A 104 -16.80 -9.53 -16.80
N VAL A 105 -17.69 -9.61 -15.81
CA VAL A 105 -18.72 -10.66 -15.75
C VAL A 105 -19.69 -10.53 -16.94
N LYS A 106 -20.20 -9.32 -17.21
CA LYS A 106 -21.09 -9.06 -18.35
C LYS A 106 -20.41 -9.46 -19.68
N TYR A 107 -19.18 -9.00 -19.89
CA TYR A 107 -18.41 -9.36 -21.09
C TYR A 107 -18.23 -10.87 -21.23
N GLY A 108 -17.99 -11.56 -20.11
CA GLY A 108 -17.86 -13.02 -20.07
C GLY A 108 -19.13 -13.75 -20.49
N ILE A 109 -20.33 -13.25 -20.12
CA ILE A 109 -21.61 -13.79 -20.59
C ILE A 109 -21.72 -13.66 -22.11
N GLU A 110 -21.37 -12.50 -22.64
CA GLU A 110 -21.54 -12.17 -24.06
C GLU A 110 -20.49 -12.84 -24.96
N ASN A 111 -19.25 -13.04 -24.47
CA ASN A 111 -18.10 -13.43 -25.30
C ASN A 111 -17.43 -14.75 -24.88
N GLY A 112 -17.78 -15.32 -23.74
CA GLY A 112 -17.20 -16.57 -23.25
C GLY A 112 -15.73 -16.46 -22.83
N ALA A 113 -15.20 -15.24 -22.61
CA ALA A 113 -13.82 -14.97 -22.29
C ALA A 113 -13.67 -13.77 -21.35
N ALA A 114 -12.54 -13.69 -20.64
CA ALA A 114 -12.20 -12.50 -19.85
C ALA A 114 -11.86 -11.32 -20.76
N PRO A 115 -12.26 -10.07 -20.42
CA PRO A 115 -11.89 -8.90 -21.20
C PRO A 115 -10.40 -8.56 -21.01
N ALA A 116 -9.74 -8.12 -22.07
CA ALA A 116 -8.40 -7.54 -22.00
C ALA A 116 -8.48 -6.10 -21.52
N VAL A 117 -8.33 -5.88 -20.20
CA VAL A 117 -8.38 -4.55 -19.61
C VAL A 117 -7.01 -3.89 -19.67
N LYS A 118 -6.95 -2.69 -20.26
CA LYS A 118 -5.75 -1.84 -20.30
C LYS A 118 -6.03 -0.53 -19.60
N ALA A 119 -5.02 -0.01 -18.90
CA ALA A 119 -5.13 1.31 -18.29
C ALA A 119 -5.25 2.41 -19.37
N SER A 120 -6.23 3.29 -19.21
CA SER A 120 -6.36 4.49 -20.00
C SER A 120 -5.48 5.63 -19.44
N PRO A 121 -5.10 6.65 -20.24
CA PRO A 121 -4.44 7.82 -19.71
C PRO A 121 -5.26 8.44 -18.56
N GLY A 122 -4.59 8.79 -17.46
CA GLY A 122 -5.25 9.39 -16.29
C GLY A 122 -5.81 8.39 -15.25
N VAL A 123 -5.68 7.08 -15.49
CA VAL A 123 -6.00 6.07 -14.47
C VAL A 123 -5.05 6.19 -13.28
N SER A 124 -5.59 6.09 -12.08
CA SER A 124 -4.84 6.15 -10.83
C SER A 124 -3.67 5.16 -10.81
N PRO A 125 -2.47 5.58 -10.34
CA PRO A 125 -1.34 4.67 -10.14
C PRO A 125 -1.67 3.46 -9.25
N ALA A 126 -2.60 3.62 -8.29
CA ALA A 126 -3.04 2.54 -7.42
C ALA A 126 -3.71 1.39 -8.19
N LEU A 127 -4.43 1.70 -9.27
CA LEU A 127 -5.10 0.71 -10.13
C LEU A 127 -4.14 0.02 -11.10
N THR A 128 -3.04 0.68 -11.46
CA THR A 128 -2.01 0.14 -12.36
C THR A 128 -0.88 -0.57 -11.62
N ALA A 129 -0.80 -0.44 -10.30
CA ALA A 129 0.16 -1.17 -9.48
C ALA A 129 -0.03 -2.68 -9.59
N GLN A 130 1.06 -3.45 -9.54
CA GLN A 130 0.97 -4.92 -9.47
C GLN A 130 0.47 -5.34 -8.09
N ARG A 131 -0.73 -5.87 -8.03
CA ARG A 131 -1.38 -6.36 -6.81
C ARG A 131 -2.21 -7.60 -7.09
N ALA A 132 -2.30 -8.47 -6.11
CA ALA A 132 -3.16 -9.64 -6.14
C ALA A 132 -4.53 -9.30 -5.52
N SER A 133 -5.59 -9.89 -6.06
CA SER A 133 -6.95 -9.68 -5.57
C SER A 133 -7.75 -10.99 -5.51
N PHE A 134 -8.79 -10.99 -4.69
CA PHE A 134 -9.88 -11.96 -4.74
C PHE A 134 -11.16 -11.23 -5.09
N VAL A 135 -11.93 -11.80 -6.01
CA VAL A 135 -13.26 -11.33 -6.34
C VAL A 135 -14.28 -12.35 -5.85
N THR A 136 -15.22 -11.90 -5.04
CA THR A 136 -16.33 -12.67 -4.51
C THR A 136 -17.63 -12.16 -5.12
N LEU A 137 -18.41 -13.06 -5.67
CA LEU A 137 -19.75 -12.81 -6.18
C LEU A 137 -20.76 -13.43 -5.21
N ASN A 138 -21.71 -12.64 -4.76
CA ASN A 138 -22.84 -13.12 -3.96
C ASN A 138 -24.12 -12.91 -4.75
N LEU A 139 -25.03 -13.89 -4.73
CA LEU A 139 -26.37 -13.80 -5.29
C LEU A 139 -27.37 -13.85 -4.15
N ASP A 140 -28.15 -12.78 -4.00
CA ASP A 140 -29.14 -12.63 -2.91
C ASP A 140 -28.52 -12.91 -1.52
N GLY A 141 -27.31 -12.38 -1.29
CA GLY A 141 -26.57 -12.51 -0.03
C GLY A 141 -25.87 -13.87 0.19
N ARG A 142 -25.93 -14.80 -0.77
CA ARG A 142 -25.27 -16.11 -0.69
C ARG A 142 -24.11 -16.18 -1.66
N LEU A 143 -23.03 -16.87 -1.24
CA LEU A 143 -21.85 -17.07 -2.09
C LEU A 143 -22.26 -17.69 -3.42
N ARG A 144 -21.85 -17.08 -4.55
CA ARG A 144 -22.12 -17.53 -5.92
C ARG A 144 -20.84 -17.82 -6.72
N GLY A 145 -19.71 -17.30 -6.27
CA GLY A 145 -18.40 -17.56 -6.83
C GLY A 145 -17.32 -16.76 -6.10
N CYS A 146 -16.11 -17.31 -6.00
CA CYS A 146 -14.98 -16.60 -5.39
C CYS A 146 -13.67 -17.15 -5.96
N ILE A 147 -12.94 -16.35 -6.71
CA ILE A 147 -11.63 -16.68 -7.26
C ILE A 147 -10.68 -15.51 -7.02
N GLY A 148 -9.40 -15.83 -6.84
CA GLY A 148 -8.36 -14.84 -6.67
C GLY A 148 -6.98 -15.34 -6.99
N SER A 149 -6.04 -14.41 -6.94
CA SER A 149 -4.60 -14.61 -7.08
C SER A 149 -3.93 -14.35 -5.74
N VAL A 150 -3.00 -15.20 -5.32
CA VAL A 150 -2.21 -14.98 -4.09
C VAL A 150 -0.89 -14.24 -4.37
N ILE A 151 -0.43 -14.26 -5.62
CA ILE A 151 0.80 -13.60 -6.06
C ILE A 151 0.44 -12.50 -7.05
N ALA A 152 0.95 -11.30 -6.81
CA ALA A 152 0.81 -10.17 -7.72
C ALA A 152 1.68 -10.38 -8.97
N HIS A 153 1.08 -10.53 -10.14
CA HIS A 153 1.78 -10.76 -11.41
C HIS A 153 1.25 -9.88 -12.55
N ARG A 154 0.19 -9.13 -12.30
CA ARG A 154 -0.42 -8.20 -13.26
C ARG A 154 -0.92 -6.93 -12.56
N GLN A 155 -1.30 -5.92 -13.33
CA GLN A 155 -1.90 -4.70 -12.80
C GLN A 155 -3.23 -5.02 -12.10
N LEU A 156 -3.54 -4.31 -11.00
CA LEU A 156 -4.72 -4.55 -10.17
C LEU A 156 -6.03 -4.55 -10.98
N LEU A 157 -6.21 -3.57 -11.87
CA LEU A 157 -7.41 -3.50 -12.72
C LEU A 157 -7.58 -4.74 -13.60
N SER A 158 -6.48 -5.28 -14.15
CA SER A 158 -6.50 -6.50 -14.97
C SER A 158 -6.68 -7.76 -14.11
N ASP A 159 -6.13 -7.77 -12.89
CA ASP A 159 -6.27 -8.89 -11.96
C ASP A 159 -7.73 -9.01 -11.48
N VAL A 160 -8.36 -7.89 -11.17
CA VAL A 160 -9.79 -7.85 -10.78
C VAL A 160 -10.69 -8.31 -11.93
N ALA A 161 -10.46 -7.83 -13.14
CA ALA A 161 -11.26 -8.24 -14.30
C ALA A 161 -11.19 -9.75 -14.57
N GLU A 162 -9.98 -10.29 -14.56
CA GLU A 162 -9.75 -11.74 -14.77
C GLU A 162 -10.38 -12.57 -13.64
N ASN A 163 -10.16 -12.16 -12.37
CA ASN A 163 -10.70 -12.89 -11.23
C ASN A 163 -12.23 -12.80 -11.16
N ALA A 164 -12.84 -11.68 -11.57
CA ALA A 164 -14.29 -11.55 -11.70
C ALA A 164 -14.87 -12.51 -12.74
N TYR A 165 -14.26 -12.56 -13.93
CA TYR A 165 -14.64 -13.52 -14.95
C TYR A 165 -14.52 -14.96 -14.43
N ARG A 166 -13.39 -15.31 -13.83
CA ARG A 166 -13.17 -16.66 -13.31
C ARG A 166 -14.10 -17.01 -12.16
N ALA A 167 -14.44 -16.07 -11.28
CA ALA A 167 -15.40 -16.28 -10.20
C ALA A 167 -16.80 -16.58 -10.75
N ALA A 168 -17.18 -15.97 -11.89
CA ALA A 168 -18.46 -16.21 -12.54
C ALA A 168 -18.54 -17.50 -13.35
N PHE A 169 -17.42 -17.91 -14.00
CA PHE A 169 -17.47 -18.96 -15.01
C PHE A 169 -16.53 -20.14 -14.77
N SER A 170 -15.58 -20.03 -13.84
CA SER A 170 -14.53 -21.03 -13.63
C SER A 170 -14.41 -21.50 -12.18
N ASP A 171 -15.29 -21.07 -11.30
CA ASP A 171 -15.36 -21.59 -9.92
C ASP A 171 -16.02 -22.97 -9.95
N PRO A 172 -15.29 -24.05 -9.61
CA PRO A 172 -15.82 -25.43 -9.77
C PRO A 172 -16.99 -25.75 -8.84
N ARG A 173 -17.27 -24.90 -7.87
CA ARG A 173 -18.37 -25.09 -6.90
C ARG A 173 -19.73 -24.70 -7.48
N PHE A 174 -19.75 -23.96 -8.59
CA PHE A 174 -20.97 -23.35 -9.13
C PHE A 174 -21.01 -23.51 -10.67
N PRO A 175 -22.22 -23.60 -11.27
CA PRO A 175 -22.35 -23.52 -12.71
C PRO A 175 -21.98 -22.12 -13.23
N PRO A 176 -21.65 -21.95 -14.52
CA PRO A 176 -21.45 -20.63 -15.12
C PRO A 176 -22.61 -19.68 -14.83
N LEU A 177 -22.30 -18.42 -14.53
CA LEU A 177 -23.27 -17.39 -14.19
C LEU A 177 -24.15 -17.05 -15.42
N SER A 178 -25.47 -16.97 -15.22
CA SER A 178 -26.41 -16.63 -16.26
C SER A 178 -26.66 -15.12 -16.38
N LEU A 179 -27.27 -14.70 -17.51
CA LEU A 179 -27.62 -13.29 -17.71
C LEU A 179 -28.68 -12.82 -16.69
N GLU A 180 -29.60 -13.70 -16.27
CA GLU A 180 -30.64 -13.38 -15.30
C GLU A 180 -30.10 -13.11 -13.89
N GLU A 181 -28.94 -13.64 -13.58
CA GLU A 181 -28.28 -13.44 -12.29
C GLU A 181 -27.49 -12.12 -12.24
N LEU A 182 -27.10 -11.54 -13.38
CA LEU A 182 -26.15 -10.41 -13.50
C LEU A 182 -26.61 -9.17 -12.68
N ASP A 183 -27.89 -8.85 -12.73
CA ASP A 183 -28.41 -7.66 -12.02
C ASP A 183 -28.58 -7.89 -10.52
N ARG A 184 -28.50 -9.15 -10.07
CA ARG A 184 -28.74 -9.57 -8.68
C ARG A 184 -27.45 -9.88 -7.93
N ILE A 185 -26.30 -9.91 -8.61
CA ILE A 185 -25.04 -10.20 -7.95
C ILE A 185 -24.49 -8.96 -7.23
N ASP A 186 -24.00 -9.20 -6.02
CA ASP A 186 -23.15 -8.27 -5.30
C ASP A 186 -21.69 -8.67 -5.49
N VAL A 187 -20.84 -7.67 -5.75
CA VAL A 187 -19.40 -7.85 -5.96
C VAL A 187 -18.62 -7.33 -4.77
N SER A 188 -17.77 -8.17 -4.19
CA SER A 188 -16.79 -7.79 -3.17
C SER A 188 -15.39 -8.07 -3.66
N ILE A 189 -14.45 -7.16 -3.40
CA ILE A 189 -13.06 -7.27 -3.82
C ILE A 189 -12.15 -7.17 -2.61
N SER A 190 -11.33 -8.19 -2.39
CA SER A 190 -10.24 -8.18 -1.39
C SER A 190 -8.92 -8.01 -2.10
N ILE A 191 -8.18 -6.95 -1.77
CA ILE A 191 -6.87 -6.66 -2.36
C ILE A 191 -5.80 -7.04 -1.35
N LEU A 192 -4.88 -7.91 -1.77
CA LEU A 192 -3.83 -8.42 -0.91
C LEU A 192 -2.68 -7.41 -0.78
N SER A 193 -2.09 -7.37 0.42
CA SER A 193 -0.77 -6.78 0.63
C SER A 193 0.30 -7.69 -0.01
N THR A 194 1.47 -7.13 -0.31
CA THR A 194 2.61 -7.91 -0.80
C THR A 194 2.95 -9.03 0.19
N PRO A 195 3.09 -10.29 -0.25
CA PRO A 195 3.48 -11.40 0.61
C PRO A 195 4.83 -11.14 1.30
N ARG A 196 4.97 -11.58 2.54
CA ARG A 196 6.20 -11.43 3.32
C ARG A 196 6.61 -12.75 3.91
N PRO A 197 7.92 -13.03 3.97
CA PRO A 197 8.42 -14.14 4.77
C PRO A 197 7.98 -13.96 6.23
N LEU A 198 7.42 -15.01 6.82
CA LEU A 198 7.19 -15.11 8.26
C LEU A 198 8.28 -16.02 8.81
N THR A 199 9.04 -15.52 9.79
CA THR A 199 9.88 -16.34 10.65
C THR A 199 9.03 -16.72 11.87
N PHE A 200 8.90 -18.00 12.13
CA PHE A 200 8.31 -18.52 13.36
C PHE A 200 9.50 -18.84 14.28
N ASP A 201 9.52 -18.26 15.49
CA ASP A 201 10.42 -18.62 16.57
C ASP A 201 9.90 -19.89 17.26
#